data_d312a9f328150e5723d036d68449f9f8
#
_entry.id   d312a9f328150e5723d036d68449f9f8
#
_cell.length_a   1.000
_cell.length_b   1.000
_cell.length_c   1.000
_cell.angle_alpha   90.00
_cell.angle_beta   90.00
_cell.angle_gamma   90.00
#
_symmetry.space_group_name_H-M   'P 1'
#
loop_
_entity.id
_entity.type
_entity.pdbx_description
1 polymer ?
#
loop_
_entity_poly.entity_id
_entity_poly.type
_entity_poly.pdbx_seq_one_letter_code
_entity_poly.pdbx_strand_id
1 'polypeptide(L)'
;MEFFLKNKLVYFVPLILVALSIQAVFDKGADVYYYSVIIFVLGLISLKYHKFKVDRSLIIFCCSGFVFITLSYWLMGRFDQIPNKLVETYTNISNQYFWVVPLVFVPYLVVFFNKSEQYIFEPVFVFIFFLFAYVFYNSYILEFNRGLLSFFFNPINIFDITFISLSFFALFYAFLKKGWISYIYLCLSLALIFVLILHGSRGTWLGLPIVLIAYFLHFYKFNLKKSLLMVLLSVFFVISKIVWDESPIKKRIKQLAEDKSQLIQENYQTSSGVRVFLWQESWEIFKENKLIGVSSYGVEKHNCELKESGKLPECFQHMHNIFFHELAANGILGLLGLVFTYGAILYFFITKFLTYFNNFNVRGFSLLGIVYVLYYLICGLTEYYLFFVLPVYLHYFVILILAGFVLRYEAIIKK
;
A
#
# COMPACT_ATOMS: atom_id res chain seq x y z
N MET A 1 -6.26 -19.35 -31.17
CA MET A 1 -6.19 -18.05 -30.45
C MET A 1 -6.38 -18.23 -28.92
N GLU A 2 -7.43 -18.92 -28.47
CA GLU A 2 -7.67 -19.17 -27.03
C GLU A 2 -6.53 -19.92 -26.33
N PHE A 3 -5.99 -20.97 -26.96
CA PHE A 3 -4.84 -21.74 -26.43
C PHE A 3 -3.57 -20.88 -26.33
N PHE A 4 -3.36 -19.97 -27.29
CA PHE A 4 -2.22 -19.05 -27.29
C PHE A 4 -2.37 -18.00 -26.18
N LEU A 5 -3.55 -17.41 -26.01
CA LEU A 5 -3.86 -16.46 -24.95
C LEU A 5 -3.68 -17.11 -23.56
N LYS A 6 -4.23 -18.32 -23.34
CA LYS A 6 -4.08 -19.02 -22.06
C LYS A 6 -2.64 -19.38 -21.71
N ASN A 7 -1.82 -19.73 -22.67
CA ASN A 7 -0.49 -20.28 -22.41
C ASN A 7 0.64 -19.23 -22.42
N LYS A 8 0.53 -18.18 -23.24
CA LYS A 8 1.61 -17.18 -23.33
C LYS A 8 1.36 -15.90 -22.55
N LEU A 9 0.10 -15.48 -22.38
CA LEU A 9 -0.22 -14.29 -21.60
C LEU A 9 -0.29 -14.54 -20.08
N VAL A 10 -0.06 -15.77 -19.63
CA VAL A 10 -0.03 -16.10 -18.19
C VAL A 10 1.00 -15.29 -17.41
N TYR A 11 2.08 -14.89 -18.05
CA TYR A 11 3.15 -14.08 -17.45
C TYR A 11 2.84 -12.57 -17.43
N PHE A 12 1.72 -12.16 -18.02
CA PHE A 12 1.40 -10.74 -18.17
C PHE A 12 1.09 -10.06 -16.83
N VAL A 13 0.30 -10.69 -15.95
CA VAL A 13 -0.03 -10.13 -14.63
C VAL A 13 1.21 -9.96 -13.75
N PRO A 14 2.09 -10.98 -13.60
CA PRO A 14 3.33 -10.81 -12.84
C PRO A 14 4.28 -9.81 -13.50
N LEU A 15 4.32 -9.73 -14.81
CA LEU A 15 5.16 -8.76 -15.53
C LEU A 15 4.71 -7.33 -15.23
N ILE A 16 3.39 -7.07 -15.24
CA ILE A 16 2.85 -5.76 -14.85
C ILE A 16 3.19 -5.45 -13.40
N LEU A 17 3.01 -6.40 -12.47
CA LEU A 17 3.33 -6.17 -11.06
C LEU A 17 4.79 -5.80 -10.87
N VAL A 18 5.71 -6.51 -11.51
CA VAL A 18 7.15 -6.22 -11.47
C VAL A 18 7.45 -4.87 -12.14
N ALA A 19 6.86 -4.59 -13.31
CA ALA A 19 7.06 -3.32 -14.01
C ALA A 19 6.56 -2.12 -13.18
N LEU A 20 5.37 -2.22 -12.58
CA LEU A 20 4.83 -1.19 -11.68
C LEU A 20 5.70 -1.01 -10.44
N SER A 21 6.26 -2.11 -9.90
CA SER A 21 7.17 -2.03 -8.76
C SER A 21 8.49 -1.35 -9.13
N ILE A 22 9.03 -1.62 -10.33
CA ILE A 22 10.23 -0.93 -10.84
C ILE A 22 9.93 0.54 -11.10
N GLN A 23 8.81 0.86 -11.74
CA GLN A 23 8.42 2.25 -12.00
C GLN A 23 8.16 3.02 -10.71
N ALA A 24 7.57 2.35 -9.69
CA ALA A 24 7.43 2.94 -8.37
C ALA A 24 8.77 3.39 -7.78
N VAL A 25 9.88 2.72 -8.11
CA VAL A 25 11.23 3.14 -7.70
C VAL A 25 11.70 4.39 -8.46
N PHE A 26 11.32 4.54 -9.74
CA PHE A 26 11.82 5.60 -10.63
C PHE A 26 10.85 6.78 -10.83
N ASP A 27 9.68 6.75 -10.17
CA ASP A 27 8.62 7.79 -10.22
C ASP A 27 8.24 8.24 -11.65
N LYS A 28 8.18 7.30 -12.58
CA LYS A 28 7.77 7.56 -13.97
C LYS A 28 6.32 7.19 -14.18
N GLY A 29 5.39 8.09 -13.81
CA GLY A 29 3.95 7.84 -13.86
C GLY A 29 3.33 7.72 -15.26
N ALA A 30 4.00 8.18 -16.32
CA ALA A 30 3.42 8.23 -17.68
C ALA A 30 2.99 6.86 -18.24
N ASP A 31 3.70 5.78 -17.86
CA ASP A 31 3.45 4.45 -18.41
C ASP A 31 2.24 3.74 -17.78
N VAL A 32 1.68 4.28 -16.70
CA VAL A 32 0.46 3.76 -16.05
C VAL A 32 -0.72 3.70 -17.03
N TYR A 33 -0.79 4.65 -17.97
CA TYR A 33 -1.82 4.69 -19.00
C TYR A 33 -1.79 3.43 -19.88
N TYR A 34 -0.62 3.04 -20.36
CA TYR A 34 -0.46 1.86 -21.22
C TYR A 34 -0.88 0.58 -20.51
N TYR A 35 -0.46 0.39 -19.25
CA TYR A 35 -0.87 -0.76 -18.46
C TYR A 35 -2.38 -0.80 -18.24
N SER A 36 -2.99 0.36 -17.98
CA SER A 36 -4.44 0.48 -17.78
C SER A 36 -5.21 0.04 -19.03
N VAL A 37 -4.81 0.49 -20.21
CA VAL A 37 -5.44 0.09 -21.49
C VAL A 37 -5.27 -1.41 -21.73
N ILE A 38 -4.09 -1.96 -21.52
CA ILE A 38 -3.82 -3.38 -21.72
C ILE A 38 -4.65 -4.22 -20.73
N ILE A 39 -4.71 -3.84 -19.44
CA ILE A 39 -5.52 -4.51 -18.43
C ILE A 39 -7.00 -4.48 -18.83
N PHE A 40 -7.49 -3.33 -19.28
CA PHE A 40 -8.88 -3.18 -19.72
C PHE A 40 -9.21 -4.14 -20.86
N VAL A 41 -8.42 -4.14 -21.93
CA VAL A 41 -8.65 -5.01 -23.11
C VAL A 41 -8.59 -6.49 -22.73
N LEU A 42 -7.57 -6.90 -21.99
CA LEU A 42 -7.43 -8.29 -21.55
C LEU A 42 -8.54 -8.67 -20.55
N GLY A 43 -8.97 -7.74 -19.71
CA GLY A 43 -10.10 -7.92 -18.80
C GLY A 43 -11.40 -8.20 -19.53
N LEU A 44 -11.71 -7.42 -20.57
CA LEU A 44 -12.87 -7.66 -21.43
C LEU A 44 -12.82 -9.04 -22.10
N ILE A 45 -11.63 -9.44 -22.59
CA ILE A 45 -11.43 -10.77 -23.16
C ILE A 45 -11.69 -11.85 -22.11
N SER A 46 -11.18 -11.66 -20.88
CA SER A 46 -11.36 -12.63 -19.79
C SER A 46 -12.83 -12.82 -19.40
N LEU A 47 -13.63 -11.74 -19.39
CA LEU A 47 -15.06 -11.80 -19.09
C LEU A 47 -15.82 -12.67 -20.11
N LYS A 48 -15.43 -12.63 -21.39
CA LYS A 48 -16.06 -13.45 -22.43
C LYS A 48 -15.91 -14.96 -22.16
N TYR A 49 -14.79 -15.37 -21.58
CA TYR A 49 -14.44 -16.79 -21.38
C TYR A 49 -14.69 -17.30 -19.96
N HIS A 50 -14.97 -16.41 -19.00
CA HIS A 50 -15.21 -16.78 -17.62
C HIS A 50 -16.67 -16.57 -17.20
N LYS A 51 -17.32 -17.68 -16.85
CA LYS A 51 -18.63 -17.65 -16.20
C LYS A 51 -18.42 -17.65 -14.69
N PHE A 52 -18.31 -16.44 -14.10
CA PHE A 52 -18.29 -16.30 -12.64
C PHE A 52 -19.69 -16.31 -12.06
N LYS A 53 -19.79 -16.92 -10.89
CA LYS A 53 -20.91 -16.63 -10.01
C LYS A 53 -20.54 -15.37 -9.23
N VAL A 54 -21.04 -14.23 -9.69
CA VAL A 54 -20.85 -12.94 -9.01
C VAL A 54 -21.68 -12.97 -7.73
N ASP A 55 -21.02 -12.88 -6.58
CA ASP A 55 -21.69 -12.72 -5.31
C ASP A 55 -21.76 -11.26 -4.86
N ARG A 56 -22.61 -10.99 -3.85
CA ARG A 56 -22.84 -9.65 -3.33
C ARG A 56 -21.54 -8.98 -2.84
N SER A 57 -20.64 -9.75 -2.21
CA SER A 57 -19.39 -9.20 -1.66
C SER A 57 -18.47 -8.70 -2.76
N LEU A 58 -18.41 -9.40 -3.91
CA LEU A 58 -17.61 -8.99 -5.07
C LEU A 58 -18.20 -7.74 -5.75
N ILE A 59 -19.54 -7.65 -5.86
CA ILE A 59 -20.19 -6.45 -6.41
C ILE A 59 -19.84 -5.22 -5.58
N ILE A 60 -20.02 -5.30 -4.26
CA ILE A 60 -19.70 -4.22 -3.32
C ILE A 60 -18.22 -3.83 -3.44
N PHE A 61 -17.33 -4.82 -3.49
CA PHE A 61 -15.90 -4.63 -3.67
C PHE A 61 -15.57 -3.86 -4.97
N CYS A 62 -16.11 -4.28 -6.11
CA CYS A 62 -15.86 -3.60 -7.40
C CYS A 62 -16.46 -2.19 -7.44
N CYS A 63 -17.68 -2.02 -6.90
CA CYS A 63 -18.34 -0.70 -6.87
C CYS A 63 -17.63 0.29 -5.96
N SER A 64 -17.03 -0.16 -4.85
CA SER A 64 -16.39 0.74 -3.88
C SER A 64 -15.19 1.48 -4.45
N GLY A 65 -14.32 0.77 -5.18
CA GLY A 65 -13.18 1.39 -5.83
C GLY A 65 -13.60 2.42 -6.88
N PHE A 66 -14.62 2.11 -7.66
CA PHE A 66 -15.19 3.03 -8.64
C PHE A 66 -15.80 4.29 -7.98
N VAL A 67 -16.56 4.12 -6.90
CA VAL A 67 -17.16 5.23 -6.15
C VAL A 67 -16.08 6.13 -5.55
N PHE A 68 -15.09 5.56 -4.90
CA PHE A 68 -13.98 6.34 -4.32
C PHE A 68 -13.23 7.15 -5.37
N ILE A 69 -12.85 6.52 -6.47
CA ILE A 69 -12.09 7.17 -7.54
C ILE A 69 -12.92 8.27 -8.19
N THR A 70 -14.20 8.01 -8.49
CA THR A 70 -15.08 8.99 -9.10
C THR A 70 -15.32 10.17 -8.16
N LEU A 71 -15.54 9.91 -6.87
CA LEU A 71 -15.74 10.94 -5.86
C LEU A 71 -14.47 11.77 -5.66
N SER A 72 -13.32 11.11 -5.54
CA SER A 72 -12.02 11.79 -5.40
C SER A 72 -11.71 12.65 -6.62
N TYR A 73 -11.94 12.13 -7.83
CA TYR A 73 -11.80 12.91 -9.07
C TYR A 73 -12.70 14.14 -9.09
N TRP A 74 -13.97 13.97 -8.75
CA TRP A 74 -14.93 15.07 -8.72
C TRP A 74 -14.59 16.11 -7.67
N LEU A 75 -14.18 15.68 -6.47
CA LEU A 75 -13.81 16.59 -5.38
C LEU A 75 -12.46 17.28 -5.62
N MET A 76 -11.48 16.59 -6.23
CA MET A 76 -10.21 17.19 -6.65
C MET A 76 -10.36 18.13 -7.84
N GLY A 77 -11.33 17.86 -8.71
CA GLY A 77 -11.57 18.61 -9.96
C GLY A 77 -12.19 20.00 -9.78
N ARG A 78 -12.23 20.53 -8.54
CA ARG A 78 -12.65 21.93 -8.28
C ARG A 78 -11.51 22.90 -8.63
N PHE A 79 -11.22 22.97 -9.94
CA PHE A 79 -10.08 23.70 -10.50
C PHE A 79 -10.24 25.22 -10.50
N ASP A 80 -11.45 25.76 -10.29
CA ASP A 80 -11.76 27.19 -10.36
C ASP A 80 -10.94 28.04 -9.38
N GLN A 81 -10.33 27.42 -8.37
CA GLN A 81 -9.53 28.08 -7.35
C GLN A 81 -8.01 27.87 -7.55
N ILE A 82 -7.59 27.04 -8.52
CA ILE A 82 -6.19 26.67 -8.70
C ILE A 82 -5.48 27.66 -9.62
N PRO A 83 -4.34 28.26 -9.21
CA PRO A 83 -3.54 29.10 -10.09
C PRO A 83 -3.11 28.33 -11.35
N ASN A 84 -3.14 28.98 -12.52
CA ASN A 84 -2.82 28.37 -13.82
C ASN A 84 -1.52 27.54 -13.84
N LYS A 85 -0.53 27.94 -13.08
CA LYS A 85 0.77 27.22 -12.96
C LYS A 85 0.65 25.86 -12.27
N LEU A 86 -0.36 25.67 -11.42
CA LEU A 86 -0.57 24.43 -10.64
C LEU A 86 -1.70 23.58 -11.21
N VAL A 87 -2.53 24.12 -12.11
CA VAL A 87 -3.65 23.40 -12.73
C VAL A 87 -3.17 22.09 -13.33
N GLU A 88 -2.06 22.10 -14.07
CA GLU A 88 -1.51 20.90 -14.69
C GLU A 88 -1.16 19.83 -13.66
N THR A 89 -0.53 20.19 -12.54
CA THR A 89 -0.17 19.25 -11.47
C THR A 89 -1.39 18.57 -10.87
N TYR A 90 -2.41 19.35 -10.46
CA TYR A 90 -3.62 18.81 -9.84
C TYR A 90 -4.51 18.08 -10.84
N THR A 91 -4.55 18.55 -12.11
CA THR A 91 -5.23 17.83 -13.20
C THR A 91 -4.57 16.48 -13.46
N ASN A 92 -3.24 16.41 -13.47
CA ASN A 92 -2.52 15.17 -13.65
C ASN A 92 -2.78 14.19 -12.50
N ILE A 93 -2.78 14.66 -11.23
CA ILE A 93 -3.13 13.84 -10.09
C ILE A 93 -4.56 13.31 -10.23
N SER A 94 -5.54 14.16 -10.54
CA SER A 94 -6.94 13.76 -10.71
C SER A 94 -7.14 12.77 -11.87
N ASN A 95 -6.53 13.03 -13.03
CA ASN A 95 -6.61 12.13 -14.19
C ASN A 95 -6.02 10.76 -13.88
N GLN A 96 -4.97 10.70 -13.08
CA GLN A 96 -4.31 9.47 -12.71
C GLN A 96 -5.19 8.57 -11.85
N TYR A 97 -6.01 9.13 -10.94
CA TYR A 97 -7.01 8.35 -10.21
C TYR A 97 -8.00 7.65 -11.16
N PHE A 98 -8.40 8.33 -12.24
CA PHE A 98 -9.30 7.74 -13.23
C PHE A 98 -8.71 6.48 -13.89
N TRP A 99 -7.39 6.43 -14.11
CA TRP A 99 -6.72 5.29 -14.73
C TRP A 99 -6.62 4.04 -13.83
N VAL A 100 -6.98 4.14 -12.55
CA VAL A 100 -7.13 2.97 -11.67
C VAL A 100 -8.39 2.17 -11.98
N VAL A 101 -9.41 2.78 -12.60
CA VAL A 101 -10.68 2.11 -12.94
C VAL A 101 -10.49 0.81 -13.74
N PRO A 102 -9.62 0.73 -14.77
CA PRO A 102 -9.37 -0.52 -15.49
C PRO A 102 -8.87 -1.66 -14.62
N LEU A 103 -8.29 -1.37 -13.45
CA LEU A 103 -7.80 -2.41 -12.54
C LEU A 103 -8.91 -3.32 -12.02
N VAL A 104 -10.17 -2.91 -12.04
CA VAL A 104 -11.30 -3.75 -11.67
C VAL A 104 -11.33 -5.09 -12.42
N PHE A 105 -10.69 -5.16 -13.58
CA PHE A 105 -10.59 -6.38 -14.38
C PHE A 105 -9.48 -7.35 -13.92
N VAL A 106 -8.57 -6.95 -13.04
CA VAL A 106 -7.47 -7.80 -12.58
C VAL A 106 -7.92 -9.12 -11.96
N PRO A 107 -8.97 -9.18 -11.11
CA PRO A 107 -9.48 -10.46 -10.58
C PRO A 107 -9.88 -11.44 -11.69
N TYR A 108 -10.49 -10.94 -12.75
CA TYR A 108 -10.89 -11.76 -13.91
C TYR A 108 -9.67 -12.28 -14.67
N LEU A 109 -8.61 -11.48 -14.80
CA LEU A 109 -7.36 -11.91 -15.43
C LEU A 109 -6.71 -13.06 -14.65
N VAL A 110 -6.62 -12.96 -13.32
CA VAL A 110 -6.05 -14.01 -12.46
C VAL A 110 -6.82 -15.32 -12.60
N VAL A 111 -8.15 -15.26 -12.66
CA VAL A 111 -8.99 -16.44 -12.82
C VAL A 111 -8.92 -16.97 -14.26
N PHE A 112 -8.90 -16.10 -15.27
CA PHE A 112 -8.82 -16.48 -16.69
C PHE A 112 -7.55 -17.27 -16.99
N PHE A 113 -6.40 -16.82 -16.49
CA PHE A 113 -5.14 -17.51 -16.74
C PHE A 113 -5.01 -18.83 -15.98
N ASN A 114 -5.81 -19.06 -14.95
CA ASN A 114 -5.96 -20.34 -14.21
C ASN A 114 -4.64 -21.10 -13.97
N LYS A 115 -3.56 -20.38 -13.73
CA LYS A 115 -2.24 -20.95 -13.41
C LYS A 115 -1.99 -20.89 -11.91
N SER A 116 -1.01 -21.61 -11.42
CA SER A 116 -0.67 -21.61 -10.00
C SER A 116 -0.11 -20.25 -9.57
N GLU A 117 -0.25 -19.93 -8.30
CA GLU A 117 0.27 -18.71 -7.67
C GLU A 117 1.77 -18.50 -7.87
N GLN A 118 2.53 -19.57 -8.13
CA GLN A 118 3.99 -19.50 -8.37
C GLN A 118 4.34 -18.53 -9.53
N TYR A 119 3.48 -18.43 -10.56
CA TYR A 119 3.72 -17.53 -11.69
C TYR A 119 3.62 -16.04 -11.35
N ILE A 120 3.08 -15.71 -10.19
CA ILE A 120 3.05 -14.33 -9.68
C ILE A 120 4.09 -14.16 -8.59
N PHE A 121 4.15 -15.07 -7.64
CA PHE A 121 5.02 -14.94 -6.47
C PHE A 121 6.51 -15.13 -6.77
N GLU A 122 6.87 -16.02 -7.70
CA GLU A 122 8.29 -16.20 -8.05
C GLU A 122 8.92 -14.97 -8.72
N PRO A 123 8.31 -14.32 -9.73
CA PRO A 123 8.81 -13.05 -10.24
C PRO A 123 8.88 -11.94 -9.19
N VAL A 124 7.86 -11.82 -8.33
CA VAL A 124 7.86 -10.86 -7.22
C VAL A 124 9.00 -11.15 -6.26
N PHE A 125 9.26 -12.42 -5.96
CA PHE A 125 10.37 -12.82 -5.09
C PHE A 125 11.74 -12.48 -5.71
N VAL A 126 11.93 -12.73 -7.01
CA VAL A 126 13.16 -12.34 -7.72
C VAL A 126 13.36 -10.82 -7.65
N PHE A 127 12.30 -10.06 -7.87
CA PHE A 127 12.35 -8.60 -7.71
C PHE A 127 12.72 -8.18 -6.29
N ILE A 128 12.09 -8.78 -5.26
CA ILE A 128 12.39 -8.52 -3.84
C ILE A 128 13.85 -8.84 -3.52
N PHE A 129 14.42 -9.90 -4.11
CA PHE A 129 15.84 -10.25 -3.94
C PHE A 129 16.75 -9.13 -4.46
N PHE A 130 16.53 -8.64 -5.69
CA PHE A 130 17.32 -7.54 -6.24
C PHE A 130 17.10 -6.24 -5.47
N LEU A 131 15.87 -5.97 -5.04
CA LEU A 131 15.58 -4.82 -4.20
C LEU A 131 16.31 -4.91 -2.85
N PHE A 132 16.33 -6.09 -2.22
CA PHE A 132 17.08 -6.31 -0.99
C PHE A 132 18.58 -6.04 -1.20
N ALA A 133 19.18 -6.59 -2.26
CA ALA A 133 20.58 -6.36 -2.57
C ALA A 133 20.88 -4.87 -2.79
N TYR A 134 20.01 -4.16 -3.51
CA TYR A 134 20.13 -2.72 -3.76
C TYR A 134 20.01 -1.90 -2.46
N VAL A 135 18.97 -2.13 -1.66
CA VAL A 135 18.73 -1.39 -0.42
C VAL A 135 19.83 -1.70 0.62
N PHE A 136 20.27 -2.96 0.69
CA PHE A 136 21.39 -3.37 1.55
C PHE A 136 22.70 -2.67 1.15
N TYR A 137 23.02 -2.66 -0.15
CA TYR A 137 24.19 -1.96 -0.67
C TYR A 137 24.17 -0.47 -0.30
N ASN A 138 23.06 0.23 -0.53
CA ASN A 138 22.91 1.64 -0.19
C ASN A 138 22.97 1.89 1.32
N SER A 139 22.40 0.99 2.13
CA SER A 139 22.30 1.17 3.58
C SER A 139 23.59 0.87 4.33
N TYR A 140 24.43 -0.02 3.81
CA TYR A 140 25.62 -0.50 4.52
C TYR A 140 26.95 -0.15 3.83
N ILE A 141 26.97 -0.04 2.50
CA ILE A 141 28.21 0.25 1.76
C ILE A 141 28.35 1.73 1.45
N LEU A 142 27.24 2.44 1.22
CA LEU A 142 27.23 3.88 0.95
C LEU A 142 26.89 4.74 2.19
N GLU A 143 27.11 4.20 3.41
CA GLU A 143 26.86 4.88 4.69
C GLU A 143 25.49 5.56 4.76
N PHE A 144 24.45 4.80 4.49
CA PHE A 144 23.02 5.16 4.55
C PHE A 144 22.73 6.65 4.29
N ASN A 145 22.78 7.05 3.05
CA ASN A 145 22.30 8.37 2.66
C ASN A 145 20.81 8.29 2.32
N ARG A 146 19.97 8.79 3.23
CA ARG A 146 18.52 8.87 3.05
C ARG A 146 18.14 9.63 1.78
N GLY A 147 18.94 10.61 1.36
CA GLY A 147 18.79 11.37 0.13
C GLY A 147 19.00 10.54 -1.14
N LEU A 148 19.87 9.51 -1.12
CA LEU A 148 20.05 8.62 -2.28
C LEU A 148 18.83 7.73 -2.54
N LEU A 149 18.12 7.32 -1.48
CA LEU A 149 16.88 6.56 -1.64
C LEU A 149 15.71 7.49 -2.03
N SER A 150 15.70 8.73 -1.57
CA SER A 150 14.72 9.74 -1.99
C SER A 150 14.89 10.20 -3.44
N PHE A 151 16.07 9.97 -4.04
CA PHE A 151 16.30 10.25 -5.47
C PHE A 151 15.42 9.36 -6.38
N PHE A 152 15.16 8.12 -5.96
CA PHE A 152 14.32 7.19 -6.72
C PHE A 152 12.85 7.28 -6.34
N PHE A 153 12.54 7.71 -5.10
CA PHE A 153 11.18 7.74 -4.59
C PHE A 153 11.06 8.78 -3.47
N ASN A 154 10.54 9.92 -3.80
CA ASN A 154 10.29 10.94 -2.80
C ASN A 154 8.78 10.98 -2.48
N PRO A 155 8.32 10.78 -1.24
CA PRO A 155 9.10 10.63 0.00
C PRO A 155 9.44 9.16 0.34
N ILE A 156 10.51 8.94 1.08
CA ILE A 156 11.00 7.62 1.51
C ILE A 156 9.96 6.78 2.26
N ASN A 157 9.04 7.43 2.97
CA ASN A 157 7.95 6.74 3.68
C ASN A 157 7.04 5.93 2.74
N ILE A 158 6.77 6.46 1.56
CA ILE A 158 5.96 5.81 0.53
C ILE A 158 6.70 4.61 -0.06
N PHE A 159 8.00 4.76 -0.31
CA PHE A 159 8.88 3.68 -0.71
C PHE A 159 8.82 2.51 0.30
N ASP A 160 9.02 2.81 1.59
CA ASP A 160 9.02 1.82 2.66
C ASP A 160 7.67 1.11 2.77
N ILE A 161 6.54 1.84 2.78
CA ILE A 161 5.19 1.25 2.81
C ILE A 161 4.99 0.29 1.64
N THR A 162 5.35 0.72 0.44
CA THR A 162 5.14 -0.04 -0.79
C THR A 162 5.93 -1.35 -0.76
N PHE A 163 7.22 -1.29 -0.43
CA PHE A 163 8.08 -2.47 -0.51
C PHE A 163 7.99 -3.39 0.71
N ILE A 164 7.69 -2.88 1.89
CA ILE A 164 7.33 -3.72 3.04
C ILE A 164 6.07 -4.51 2.72
N SER A 165 5.06 -3.87 2.13
CA SER A 165 3.81 -4.55 1.80
C SER A 165 3.99 -5.62 0.70
N LEU A 166 4.85 -5.39 -0.30
CA LEU A 166 5.23 -6.42 -1.27
C LEU A 166 5.99 -7.59 -0.63
N SER A 167 6.80 -7.31 0.40
CA SER A 167 7.50 -8.36 1.15
C SER A 167 6.54 -9.32 1.85
N PHE A 168 5.31 -8.88 2.17
CA PHE A 168 4.28 -9.76 2.72
C PHE A 168 3.88 -10.86 1.74
N PHE A 169 3.89 -10.61 0.44
CA PHE A 169 3.65 -11.63 -0.57
C PHE A 169 4.72 -12.71 -0.54
N ALA A 170 5.99 -12.32 -0.52
CA ALA A 170 7.08 -13.27 -0.47
C ALA A 170 7.07 -14.06 0.85
N LEU A 171 6.77 -13.40 1.98
CA LEU A 171 6.60 -14.04 3.28
C LEU A 171 5.45 -15.05 3.26
N PHE A 172 4.29 -14.66 2.73
CA PHE A 172 3.14 -15.56 2.57
C PHE A 172 3.48 -16.76 1.69
N TYR A 173 4.12 -16.52 0.56
CA TYR A 173 4.52 -17.58 -0.36
C TYR A 173 5.54 -18.55 0.24
N ALA A 174 6.44 -18.07 1.10
CA ALA A 174 7.34 -18.92 1.86
C ALA A 174 6.60 -19.97 2.70
N PHE A 175 5.42 -19.65 3.23
CA PHE A 175 4.58 -20.61 3.95
C PHE A 175 3.87 -21.61 3.03
N LEU A 176 3.52 -21.20 1.81
CA LEU A 176 2.89 -22.10 0.82
C LEU A 176 3.88 -23.09 0.22
N LYS A 177 5.11 -22.68 -0.04
CA LYS A 177 6.16 -23.54 -0.62
C LYS A 177 6.64 -24.59 0.37
N LYS A 178 6.99 -25.77 -0.18
CA LYS A 178 7.63 -26.88 0.54
C LYS A 178 9.14 -26.90 0.25
N GLY A 179 9.87 -27.63 1.07
CA GLY A 179 11.32 -27.81 0.89
C GLY A 179 12.17 -26.65 1.42
N TRP A 180 13.49 -26.79 1.28
CA TRP A 180 14.46 -25.85 1.86
C TRP A 180 14.43 -24.45 1.24
N ILE A 181 14.10 -24.35 -0.06
CA ILE A 181 13.96 -23.06 -0.77
C ILE A 181 12.94 -22.14 -0.06
N SER A 182 11.91 -22.72 0.58
CA SER A 182 10.91 -21.93 1.30
C SER A 182 11.49 -21.17 2.51
N TYR A 183 12.55 -21.69 3.11
CA TYR A 183 13.25 -20.99 4.20
C TYR A 183 14.09 -19.82 3.68
N ILE A 184 14.63 -19.92 2.47
CA ILE A 184 15.30 -18.79 1.80
C ILE A 184 14.28 -17.68 1.58
N TYR A 185 13.08 -17.99 1.08
CA TYR A 185 12.02 -17.00 0.88
C TYR A 185 11.61 -16.33 2.20
N LEU A 186 11.50 -17.11 3.27
CA LEU A 186 11.20 -16.60 4.61
C LEU A 186 12.29 -15.62 5.09
N CYS A 187 13.54 -16.05 5.06
CA CYS A 187 14.66 -15.23 5.54
C CYS A 187 14.83 -13.94 4.73
N LEU A 188 14.78 -14.01 3.40
CA LEU A 188 14.93 -12.84 2.54
C LEU A 188 13.79 -11.84 2.70
N SER A 189 12.54 -12.33 2.82
CA SER A 189 11.39 -11.45 3.05
C SER A 189 11.49 -10.71 4.36
N LEU A 190 11.89 -11.40 5.44
CA LEU A 190 12.11 -10.78 6.76
C LEU A 190 13.32 -9.84 6.73
N ALA A 191 14.39 -10.22 6.06
CA ALA A 191 15.59 -9.37 5.94
C ALA A 191 15.27 -8.06 5.20
N LEU A 192 14.48 -8.11 4.12
CA LEU A 192 14.05 -6.90 3.41
C LEU A 192 13.16 -6.02 4.29
N ILE A 193 12.14 -6.59 4.95
CA ILE A 193 11.30 -5.85 5.89
C ILE A 193 12.18 -5.15 6.94
N PHE A 194 13.15 -5.89 7.47
CA PHE A 194 14.03 -5.36 8.48
C PHE A 194 14.94 -4.23 7.97
N VAL A 195 15.55 -4.38 6.79
CA VAL A 195 16.38 -3.31 6.19
C VAL A 195 15.54 -2.06 5.92
N LEU A 196 14.30 -2.21 5.42
CA LEU A 196 13.39 -1.09 5.20
C LEU A 196 12.99 -0.39 6.51
N ILE A 197 12.85 -1.14 7.62
CA ILE A 197 12.64 -0.56 8.96
C ILE A 197 13.79 0.36 9.37
N LEU A 198 15.03 0.04 8.97
CA LEU A 198 16.21 0.86 9.29
C LEU A 198 16.17 2.24 8.64
N HIS A 199 15.39 2.45 7.59
CA HIS A 199 15.18 3.77 7.01
C HIS A 199 14.53 4.76 7.99
N GLY A 200 13.99 4.27 9.11
CA GLY A 200 13.47 5.07 10.20
C GLY A 200 12.13 5.73 9.92
N SER A 201 11.35 5.20 8.98
CA SER A 201 9.97 5.61 8.71
C SER A 201 9.05 5.05 9.80
N ARG A 202 8.91 5.79 10.90
CA ARG A 202 8.20 5.34 12.12
C ARG A 202 6.77 4.85 11.85
N GLY A 203 6.07 5.46 10.90
CA GLY A 203 4.72 5.07 10.52
C GLY A 203 4.62 3.64 10.00
N THR A 204 5.66 3.15 9.32
CA THR A 204 5.67 1.78 8.75
C THR A 204 5.81 0.70 9.82
N TRP A 205 6.33 1.04 11.01
CA TRP A 205 6.51 0.07 12.10
C TRP A 205 5.19 -0.33 12.77
N LEU A 206 4.21 0.59 12.79
CA LEU A 206 2.96 0.42 13.52
C LEU A 206 2.14 -0.79 13.04
N GLY A 207 2.13 -1.03 11.74
CA GLY A 207 1.36 -2.13 11.14
C GLY A 207 2.05 -3.50 11.18
N LEU A 208 3.38 -3.56 11.33
CA LEU A 208 4.14 -4.81 11.24
C LEU A 208 3.75 -5.86 12.30
N PRO A 209 3.58 -5.53 13.59
CA PRO A 209 3.19 -6.52 14.59
C PRO A 209 1.87 -7.23 14.23
N ILE A 210 0.91 -6.49 13.68
CA ILE A 210 -0.40 -7.04 13.28
C ILE A 210 -0.23 -8.08 12.18
N VAL A 211 0.60 -7.78 11.18
CA VAL A 211 0.89 -8.71 10.08
C VAL A 211 1.58 -9.98 10.57
N LEU A 212 2.61 -9.84 11.39
CA LEU A 212 3.36 -10.97 11.92
C LEU A 212 2.51 -11.86 12.83
N ILE A 213 1.69 -11.26 13.70
CA ILE A 213 0.74 -11.98 14.57
C ILE A 213 -0.30 -12.71 13.73
N ALA A 214 -0.89 -12.05 12.74
CA ALA A 214 -1.89 -12.66 11.87
C ALA A 214 -1.32 -13.86 11.09
N TYR A 215 -0.09 -13.75 10.58
CA TYR A 215 0.59 -14.85 9.91
C TYR A 215 0.92 -15.99 10.88
N PHE A 216 1.42 -15.67 12.06
CA PHE A 216 1.67 -16.68 13.07
C PHE A 216 0.39 -17.46 13.39
N LEU A 217 -0.71 -16.77 13.72
CA LEU A 217 -1.99 -17.38 14.07
C LEU A 217 -2.60 -18.19 12.91
N HIS A 218 -2.33 -17.82 11.67
CA HIS A 218 -2.80 -18.59 10.51
C HIS A 218 -1.96 -19.84 10.27
N PHE A 219 -0.62 -19.70 10.30
CA PHE A 219 0.29 -20.74 9.83
C PHE A 219 0.83 -21.67 10.92
N TYR A 220 0.71 -21.34 12.22
CA TYR A 220 1.32 -22.15 13.29
C TYR A 220 0.82 -23.60 13.32
N LYS A 221 -0.46 -23.83 12.99
CA LYS A 221 -1.05 -25.18 12.93
C LYS A 221 -0.56 -25.98 11.72
N PHE A 222 -0.19 -25.32 10.63
CA PHE A 222 0.20 -25.97 9.38
C PHE A 222 1.71 -26.10 9.25
N ASN A 223 2.47 -25.16 9.80
CA ASN A 223 3.93 -25.15 9.71
C ASN A 223 4.57 -24.45 10.91
N LEU A 224 4.50 -25.12 12.08
CA LEU A 224 5.02 -24.56 13.33
C LEU A 224 6.50 -24.16 13.24
N LYS A 225 7.34 -24.98 12.55
CA LYS A 225 8.77 -24.67 12.41
C LYS A 225 9.02 -23.32 11.73
N LYS A 226 8.35 -23.04 10.60
CA LYS A 226 8.49 -21.74 9.91
C LYS A 226 7.88 -20.60 10.71
N SER A 227 6.75 -20.84 11.40
CA SER A 227 6.11 -19.81 12.22
C SER A 227 6.99 -19.41 13.41
N LEU A 228 7.61 -20.39 14.09
CA LEU A 228 8.57 -20.11 15.16
C LEU A 228 9.84 -19.43 14.61
N LEU A 229 10.36 -19.88 13.48
CA LEU A 229 11.52 -19.24 12.85
C LEU A 229 11.22 -17.78 12.48
N MET A 230 10.03 -17.49 11.94
CA MET A 230 9.59 -16.11 11.66
C MET A 230 9.63 -15.23 12.92
N VAL A 231 9.07 -15.73 14.03
CA VAL A 231 9.06 -15.00 15.30
C VAL A 231 10.48 -14.82 15.83
N LEU A 232 11.30 -15.89 15.86
CA LEU A 232 12.67 -15.83 16.33
C LEU A 232 13.52 -14.85 15.54
N LEU A 233 13.45 -14.88 14.21
CA LEU A 233 14.16 -13.93 13.36
C LEU A 233 13.68 -12.49 13.57
N SER A 234 12.37 -12.28 13.69
CA SER A 234 11.81 -10.95 13.95
C SER A 234 12.30 -10.39 15.30
N VAL A 235 12.26 -11.21 16.34
CA VAL A 235 12.78 -10.85 17.68
C VAL A 235 14.30 -10.61 17.63
N PHE A 236 15.05 -11.49 16.97
CA PHE A 236 16.50 -11.34 16.81
C PHE A 236 16.85 -10.01 16.12
N PHE A 237 16.18 -9.66 15.03
CA PHE A 237 16.41 -8.39 14.33
C PHE A 237 16.09 -7.18 15.21
N VAL A 238 15.00 -7.21 15.98
CA VAL A 238 14.65 -6.12 16.90
C VAL A 238 15.70 -5.98 18.00
N ILE A 239 16.05 -7.09 18.67
CA ILE A 239 17.04 -7.08 19.76
C ILE A 239 18.41 -6.63 19.27
N SER A 240 18.89 -7.17 18.14
CA SER A 240 20.21 -6.83 17.59
C SER A 240 20.36 -5.33 17.35
N LYS A 241 19.26 -4.63 17.04
CA LYS A 241 19.26 -3.18 16.80
C LYS A 241 19.06 -2.35 18.06
N ILE A 242 18.39 -2.88 19.07
CA ILE A 242 18.30 -2.22 20.38
C ILE A 242 19.67 -2.26 21.08
N VAL A 243 20.38 -3.37 20.97
CA VAL A 243 21.70 -3.55 21.58
C VAL A 243 22.79 -2.74 20.87
N TRP A 244 22.65 -2.51 19.57
CA TRP A 244 23.64 -1.72 18.83
C TRP A 244 23.50 -0.22 19.15
N ASP A 245 24.49 0.37 19.80
CA ASP A 245 24.45 1.75 20.34
C ASP A 245 24.24 2.82 19.26
N GLU A 246 24.81 2.66 18.09
CA GLU A 246 24.66 3.57 16.94
C GLU A 246 23.40 3.30 16.10
N SER A 247 22.50 2.41 16.54
CA SER A 247 21.39 1.97 15.69
C SER A 247 20.43 3.11 15.36
N PRO A 248 19.97 3.20 14.10
CA PRO A 248 18.95 4.16 13.69
C PRO A 248 17.67 4.07 14.53
N ILE A 249 17.31 2.86 14.99
CA ILE A 249 16.13 2.63 15.85
C ILE A 249 16.31 3.31 17.21
N LYS A 250 17.49 3.16 17.84
CA LYS A 250 17.76 3.79 19.15
C LYS A 250 17.74 5.32 19.04
N LYS A 251 18.36 5.88 18.00
CA LYS A 251 18.28 7.31 17.68
C LYS A 251 16.83 7.78 17.50
N ARG A 252 15.98 6.98 16.83
CA ARG A 252 14.57 7.31 16.62
C ARG A 252 13.71 7.20 17.88
N ILE A 253 13.99 6.23 18.76
CA ILE A 253 13.32 6.13 20.07
C ILE A 253 13.65 7.36 20.93
N LYS A 254 14.93 7.78 20.95
CA LYS A 254 15.34 9.01 21.64
C LYS A 254 14.64 10.24 21.10
N GLN A 255 14.60 10.40 19.75
CA GLN A 255 13.86 11.47 19.11
C GLN A 255 12.37 11.47 19.44
N LEU A 256 11.72 10.29 19.59
CA LEU A 256 10.32 10.22 20.02
C LEU A 256 10.11 10.76 21.43
N ALA A 257 11.04 10.49 22.35
CA ALA A 257 10.99 11.04 23.71
C ALA A 257 11.18 12.57 23.71
N GLU A 258 12.10 13.06 22.89
CA GLU A 258 12.32 14.50 22.68
C GLU A 258 11.09 15.17 22.03
N ASP A 259 10.53 14.57 20.95
CA ASP A 259 9.31 15.04 20.29
C ASP A 259 8.15 15.16 21.30
N LYS A 260 7.98 14.17 22.20
CA LYS A 260 6.95 14.20 23.23
C LYS A 260 7.15 15.37 24.21
N SER A 261 8.37 15.63 24.64
CA SER A 261 8.66 16.76 25.54
C SER A 261 8.41 18.10 24.89
N GLN A 262 8.74 18.25 23.61
CA GLN A 262 8.48 19.45 22.82
C GLN A 262 6.98 19.68 22.61
N LEU A 263 6.22 18.61 22.32
CA LEU A 263 4.76 18.69 22.19
C LEU A 263 4.07 19.17 23.47
N ILE A 264 4.54 18.73 24.65
CA ILE A 264 4.03 19.18 25.94
C ILE A 264 4.27 20.68 26.12
N GLN A 265 5.32 21.23 25.54
CA GLN A 265 5.67 22.65 25.53
C GLN A 265 5.04 23.43 24.38
N GLU A 266 4.09 22.84 23.65
CA GLU A 266 3.44 23.40 22.47
C GLU A 266 4.43 23.78 21.35
N ASN A 267 5.61 23.17 21.33
CA ASN A 267 6.58 23.34 20.26
C ASN A 267 6.35 22.29 19.17
N TYR A 268 5.75 22.70 18.09
CA TYR A 268 5.37 21.86 16.95
C TYR A 268 6.46 21.73 15.85
N GLN A 269 7.67 22.24 16.08
CA GLN A 269 8.74 22.25 15.05
C GLN A 269 9.41 20.87 14.83
N THR A 270 9.04 19.86 15.63
CA THR A 270 9.56 18.50 15.43
C THR A 270 8.74 17.74 14.40
N SER A 271 9.32 16.66 13.83
CA SER A 271 8.63 15.80 12.83
C SER A 271 7.29 15.23 13.31
N SER A 272 7.16 14.92 14.61
CA SER A 272 5.89 14.48 15.19
C SER A 272 5.00 15.66 15.54
N GLY A 273 5.57 16.76 16.00
CA GLY A 273 4.87 17.99 16.32
C GLY A 273 4.16 18.59 15.12
N VAL A 274 4.86 18.71 13.99
CA VAL A 274 4.28 19.16 12.70
C VAL A 274 3.05 18.33 12.34
N ARG A 275 3.11 17.00 12.47
CA ARG A 275 1.95 16.15 12.15
C ARG A 275 0.75 16.43 13.06
N VAL A 276 0.98 16.51 14.36
CA VAL A 276 -0.10 16.82 15.32
C VAL A 276 -0.71 18.18 15.01
N PHE A 277 0.11 19.19 14.74
CA PHE A 277 -0.34 20.52 14.34
C PHE A 277 -1.18 20.49 13.05
N LEU A 278 -0.70 19.81 12.01
CA LEU A 278 -1.45 19.65 10.76
C LEU A 278 -2.79 18.92 10.97
N TRP A 279 -2.89 17.97 11.91
CA TRP A 279 -4.16 17.30 12.23
C TRP A 279 -5.12 18.24 12.96
N GLN A 280 -4.63 19.11 13.82
CA GLN A 280 -5.41 20.15 14.46
C GLN A 280 -5.93 21.16 13.42
N GLU A 281 -5.07 21.64 12.52
CA GLU A 281 -5.47 22.53 11.41
C GLU A 281 -6.48 21.85 10.47
N SER A 282 -6.31 20.55 10.17
CA SER A 282 -7.30 19.79 9.40
C SER A 282 -8.69 19.83 10.04
N TRP A 283 -8.73 19.70 11.36
CA TRP A 283 -9.99 19.73 12.11
C TRP A 283 -10.63 21.13 12.09
N GLU A 284 -9.82 22.21 12.16
CA GLU A 284 -10.32 23.59 12.04
C GLU A 284 -10.89 23.83 10.63
N ILE A 285 -10.16 23.47 9.58
CA ILE A 285 -10.65 23.54 8.18
C ILE A 285 -11.97 22.78 8.03
N PHE A 286 -12.07 21.58 8.59
CA PHE A 286 -13.28 20.76 8.52
C PHE A 286 -14.46 21.42 9.23
N LYS A 287 -14.27 22.04 10.40
CA LYS A 287 -15.36 22.73 11.12
C LYS A 287 -16.01 23.84 10.28
N GLU A 288 -15.22 24.53 9.47
CA GLU A 288 -15.69 25.59 8.59
C GLU A 288 -16.26 25.04 7.27
N ASN A 289 -15.75 23.92 6.77
CA ASN A 289 -16.05 23.35 5.45
C ASN A 289 -16.52 21.90 5.52
N LYS A 290 -17.54 21.61 6.35
CA LYS A 290 -17.92 20.25 6.77
C LYS A 290 -18.28 19.31 5.63
N LEU A 291 -18.95 19.78 4.57
CA LEU A 291 -19.56 18.88 3.59
C LEU A 291 -18.55 18.40 2.53
N ILE A 292 -17.84 19.34 1.91
CA ILE A 292 -16.99 19.09 0.75
C ILE A 292 -15.53 19.56 0.93
N GLY A 293 -15.18 20.11 2.11
CA GLY A 293 -13.83 20.59 2.40
C GLY A 293 -13.38 21.76 1.50
N VAL A 294 -12.05 22.00 1.49
CA VAL A 294 -11.43 23.13 0.75
C VAL A 294 -10.67 22.69 -0.51
N SER A 295 -10.75 21.46 -0.92
CA SER A 295 -9.91 20.78 -1.92
C SER A 295 -8.45 20.53 -1.47
N SER A 296 -7.74 19.64 -2.16
CA SER A 296 -6.31 19.39 -1.88
C SER A 296 -5.46 20.64 -2.10
N TYR A 297 -5.80 21.45 -3.11
CA TYR A 297 -5.14 22.74 -3.33
C TYR A 297 -5.42 23.74 -2.20
N GLY A 298 -6.66 23.81 -1.70
CA GLY A 298 -6.99 24.66 -0.55
C GLY A 298 -6.22 24.26 0.72
N VAL A 299 -5.98 22.96 0.93
CA VAL A 299 -5.12 22.45 2.01
C VAL A 299 -3.68 22.91 1.83
N GLU A 300 -3.10 22.78 0.63
CA GLU A 300 -1.74 23.26 0.36
C GLU A 300 -1.64 24.78 0.57
N LYS A 301 -2.60 25.55 0.05
CA LYS A 301 -2.65 27.00 0.22
C LYS A 301 -2.65 27.40 1.71
N HIS A 302 -3.52 26.78 2.50
CA HIS A 302 -3.59 27.01 3.95
C HIS A 302 -2.25 26.70 4.65
N ASN A 303 -1.63 25.58 4.30
CA ASN A 303 -0.31 25.21 4.85
C ASN A 303 0.81 26.20 4.44
N CYS A 304 0.73 26.77 3.23
CA CYS A 304 1.67 27.80 2.81
C CYS A 304 1.47 29.12 3.60
N GLU A 305 0.23 29.54 3.87
CA GLU A 305 -0.09 30.69 4.71
C GLU A 305 0.41 30.48 6.15
N LEU A 306 0.30 29.25 6.70
CA LEU A 306 0.86 28.90 8.01
C LEU A 306 2.39 28.95 8.01
N LYS A 307 3.06 28.56 6.92
CA LYS A 307 4.51 28.73 6.77
C LYS A 307 4.90 30.19 6.73
N GLU A 308 4.20 31.02 5.96
CA GLU A 308 4.47 32.46 5.86
C GLU A 308 4.31 33.18 7.21
N SER A 309 3.38 32.72 8.04
CA SER A 309 3.19 33.20 9.42
C SER A 309 4.18 32.61 10.45
N GLY A 310 5.11 31.75 10.00
CA GLY A 310 6.14 31.13 10.86
C GLY A 310 5.64 29.99 11.73
N LYS A 311 4.39 29.54 11.57
CA LYS A 311 3.81 28.41 12.33
C LYS A 311 4.26 27.03 11.83
N LEU A 312 4.55 26.91 10.53
CA LEU A 312 5.08 25.70 9.90
C LEU A 312 6.48 25.91 9.34
N PRO A 313 7.35 24.90 9.35
CA PRO A 313 8.71 25.00 8.79
C PRO A 313 8.70 25.02 7.25
N GLU A 314 7.70 24.40 6.63
CA GLU A 314 7.57 24.30 5.17
C GLU A 314 6.11 24.28 4.73
N CYS A 315 5.85 24.50 3.44
CA CYS A 315 4.53 24.43 2.83
C CYS A 315 4.24 22.99 2.47
N PHE A 316 3.45 22.30 3.31
CA PHE A 316 3.07 20.91 3.09
C PHE A 316 1.90 20.79 2.12
N GLN A 317 2.01 19.89 1.13
CA GLN A 317 0.95 19.63 0.16
C GLN A 317 -0.20 18.80 0.74
N HIS A 318 0.01 18.14 1.88
CA HIS A 318 -0.99 17.28 2.52
C HIS A 318 -0.80 17.22 4.04
N MET A 319 -1.79 16.67 4.74
CA MET A 319 -1.88 16.67 6.21
C MET A 319 -1.17 15.48 6.90
N HIS A 320 -0.34 14.70 6.19
CA HIS A 320 0.37 13.53 6.71
C HIS A 320 -0.52 12.53 7.49
N ASN A 321 -1.79 12.41 7.07
CA ASN A 321 -2.76 11.45 7.60
C ASN A 321 -3.91 11.35 6.61
N ILE A 322 -4.24 10.13 6.15
CA ILE A 322 -5.27 9.95 5.12
C ILE A 322 -6.65 10.41 5.58
N PHE A 323 -6.99 10.21 6.83
CA PHE A 323 -8.32 10.55 7.38
C PHE A 323 -8.45 12.06 7.56
N PHE A 324 -7.47 12.70 8.17
CA PHE A 324 -7.46 14.14 8.37
C PHE A 324 -7.33 14.90 7.05
N HIS A 325 -6.54 14.38 6.11
CA HIS A 325 -6.46 15.03 4.79
C HIS A 325 -7.81 14.97 4.06
N GLU A 326 -8.49 13.81 4.05
CA GLU A 326 -9.80 13.68 3.43
C GLU A 326 -10.86 14.58 4.10
N LEU A 327 -10.81 14.72 5.42
CA LEU A 327 -11.68 15.65 6.14
C LEU A 327 -11.46 17.11 5.73
N ALA A 328 -10.21 17.56 5.67
CA ALA A 328 -9.89 18.93 5.31
C ALA A 328 -10.14 19.20 3.81
N ALA A 329 -9.64 18.31 2.95
CA ALA A 329 -9.71 18.50 1.51
C ALA A 329 -11.12 18.27 0.94
N ASN A 330 -11.79 17.21 1.38
CA ASN A 330 -13.01 16.69 0.77
C ASN A 330 -14.22 16.63 1.74
N GLY A 331 -14.04 17.11 2.97
CA GLY A 331 -15.09 17.13 3.98
C GLY A 331 -15.55 15.73 4.40
N ILE A 332 -16.77 15.67 4.93
CA ILE A 332 -17.38 14.39 5.34
C ILE A 332 -17.62 13.46 4.16
N LEU A 333 -17.85 13.98 2.96
CA LEU A 333 -18.05 13.15 1.76
C LEU A 333 -16.78 12.42 1.37
N GLY A 334 -15.60 13.06 1.43
CA GLY A 334 -14.32 12.40 1.19
C GLY A 334 -14.04 11.31 2.22
N LEU A 335 -14.21 11.61 3.50
CA LEU A 335 -14.02 10.63 4.57
C LEU A 335 -14.97 9.43 4.42
N LEU A 336 -16.26 9.66 4.14
CA LEU A 336 -17.22 8.58 3.92
C LEU A 336 -16.87 7.74 2.70
N GLY A 337 -16.40 8.38 1.61
CA GLY A 337 -15.89 7.67 0.42
C GLY A 337 -14.69 6.78 0.73
N LEU A 338 -13.73 7.29 1.51
CA LEU A 338 -12.56 6.53 1.98
C LEU A 338 -12.98 5.33 2.84
N VAL A 339 -13.82 5.58 3.85
CA VAL A 339 -14.31 4.53 4.78
C VAL A 339 -15.12 3.48 4.04
N PHE A 340 -15.99 3.90 3.11
CA PHE A 340 -16.77 2.98 2.28
C PHE A 340 -15.87 2.10 1.42
N THR A 341 -14.86 2.68 0.76
CA THR A 341 -13.94 1.95 -0.11
C THR A 341 -13.19 0.87 0.66
N TYR A 342 -12.48 1.26 1.72
CA TYR A 342 -11.71 0.29 2.51
C TYR A 342 -12.61 -0.67 3.30
N GLY A 343 -13.75 -0.20 3.78
CA GLY A 343 -14.77 -1.04 4.42
C GLY A 343 -15.31 -2.13 3.49
N ALA A 344 -15.59 -1.79 2.24
CA ALA A 344 -16.05 -2.75 1.23
C ALA A 344 -14.97 -3.76 0.82
N ILE A 345 -13.72 -3.30 0.70
CA ILE A 345 -12.57 -4.19 0.44
C ILE A 345 -12.41 -5.18 1.60
N LEU A 346 -12.39 -4.67 2.83
CA LEU A 346 -12.29 -5.51 4.03
C LEU A 346 -13.50 -6.45 4.15
N TYR A 347 -14.71 -5.97 3.88
CA TYR A 347 -15.92 -6.79 3.88
C TYR A 347 -15.80 -7.98 2.92
N PHE A 348 -15.28 -7.78 1.70
CA PHE A 348 -15.04 -8.86 0.76
C PHE A 348 -14.08 -9.90 1.35
N PHE A 349 -12.89 -9.49 1.79
CA PHE A 349 -11.89 -10.42 2.29
C PHE A 349 -12.32 -11.11 3.60
N ILE A 350 -12.95 -10.39 4.53
CA ILE A 350 -13.47 -10.95 5.80
C ILE A 350 -14.56 -11.97 5.51
N THR A 351 -15.52 -11.67 4.63
CA THR A 351 -16.59 -12.59 4.25
C THR A 351 -16.01 -13.89 3.67
N LYS A 352 -15.01 -13.77 2.76
CA LYS A 352 -14.37 -14.95 2.19
C LYS A 352 -13.54 -15.73 3.22
N PHE A 353 -12.84 -15.02 4.09
CA PHE A 353 -12.08 -15.63 5.20
C PHE A 353 -12.98 -16.47 6.12
N LEU A 354 -14.13 -15.94 6.51
CA LEU A 354 -15.08 -16.60 7.40
C LEU A 354 -15.83 -17.75 6.70
N THR A 355 -16.33 -17.51 5.48
CA THR A 355 -17.09 -18.51 4.71
C THR A 355 -16.25 -19.74 4.39
N TYR A 356 -14.96 -19.55 4.09
CA TYR A 356 -14.05 -20.64 3.72
C TYR A 356 -13.00 -20.91 4.79
N PHE A 357 -13.38 -20.80 6.06
CA PHE A 357 -12.47 -20.92 7.21
C PHE A 357 -11.65 -22.22 7.20
N ASN A 358 -12.23 -23.32 6.75
CA ASN A 358 -11.59 -24.64 6.67
C ASN A 358 -10.75 -24.82 5.39
N ASN A 359 -10.87 -23.94 4.40
CA ASN A 359 -10.06 -24.02 3.19
C ASN A 359 -8.77 -23.19 3.32
N PHE A 360 -7.65 -23.88 3.35
CA PHE A 360 -6.33 -23.25 3.57
C PHE A 360 -6.02 -22.13 2.58
N ASN A 361 -6.29 -22.35 1.28
CA ASN A 361 -5.91 -21.37 0.23
C ASN A 361 -6.84 -20.14 0.24
N VAL A 362 -8.16 -20.34 0.22
CA VAL A 362 -9.11 -19.21 0.23
C VAL A 362 -8.94 -18.38 1.50
N ARG A 363 -8.88 -19.06 2.66
CA ARG A 363 -8.63 -18.41 3.94
C ARG A 363 -7.31 -17.65 3.96
N GLY A 364 -6.24 -18.27 3.46
CA GLY A 364 -4.89 -17.68 3.45
C GLY A 364 -4.81 -16.42 2.57
N PHE A 365 -5.30 -16.46 1.33
CA PHE A 365 -5.31 -15.29 0.45
C PHE A 365 -6.25 -14.19 0.95
N SER A 366 -7.38 -14.57 1.57
CA SER A 366 -8.27 -13.61 2.22
C SER A 366 -7.58 -12.92 3.41
N LEU A 367 -6.87 -13.67 4.24
CA LEU A 367 -6.09 -13.10 5.35
C LEU A 367 -5.00 -12.15 4.83
N LEU A 368 -4.27 -12.54 3.78
CA LEU A 368 -3.27 -11.68 3.18
C LEU A 368 -3.89 -10.36 2.70
N GLY A 369 -5.10 -10.41 2.10
CA GLY A 369 -5.84 -9.20 1.72
C GLY A 369 -6.22 -8.33 2.92
N ILE A 370 -6.72 -8.93 4.00
CA ILE A 370 -7.07 -8.22 5.24
C ILE A 370 -5.84 -7.52 5.82
N VAL A 371 -4.75 -8.26 6.05
CA VAL A 371 -3.55 -7.68 6.68
C VAL A 371 -2.87 -6.65 5.80
N TYR A 372 -2.89 -6.83 4.48
CA TYR A 372 -2.36 -5.87 3.52
C TYR A 372 -3.10 -4.53 3.61
N VAL A 373 -4.44 -4.57 3.59
CA VAL A 373 -5.27 -3.35 3.69
C VAL A 373 -5.13 -2.69 5.05
N LEU A 374 -5.17 -3.47 6.14
CA LEU A 374 -5.00 -2.93 7.48
C LEU A 374 -3.63 -2.29 7.67
N TYR A 375 -2.57 -2.88 7.11
CA TYR A 375 -1.24 -2.29 7.16
C TYR A 375 -1.21 -0.90 6.49
N TYR A 376 -1.80 -0.76 5.29
CA TYR A 376 -1.89 0.53 4.61
C TYR A 376 -2.71 1.55 5.40
N LEU A 377 -3.84 1.17 5.97
CA LEU A 377 -4.66 2.05 6.80
C LEU A 377 -3.91 2.55 8.04
N ILE A 378 -3.17 1.65 8.69
CA ILE A 378 -2.36 2.01 9.88
C ILE A 378 -1.21 2.94 9.48
N CYS A 379 -0.49 2.67 8.40
CA CYS A 379 0.52 3.58 7.86
C CYS A 379 -0.08 4.92 7.47
N GLY A 380 -1.30 4.91 6.96
CA GLY A 380 -2.09 6.10 6.60
C GLY A 380 -2.44 7.01 7.77
N LEU A 381 -2.32 6.56 9.02
CA LEU A 381 -2.43 7.43 10.21
C LEU A 381 -1.25 8.42 10.33
N THR A 382 -0.15 8.18 9.65
CA THR A 382 1.06 9.00 9.74
C THR A 382 1.57 9.51 8.40
N GLU A 383 0.91 9.13 7.31
CA GLU A 383 1.28 9.55 5.95
C GLU A 383 0.06 9.57 5.02
N TYR A 384 0.10 10.44 3.99
CA TYR A 384 -0.93 10.51 2.96
C TYR A 384 -0.44 9.92 1.65
N TYR A 385 -0.34 8.59 1.58
CA TYR A 385 0.17 7.87 0.41
C TYR A 385 -0.78 7.95 -0.81
N LEU A 386 -2.05 8.34 -0.62
CA LEU A 386 -3.01 8.51 -1.71
C LEU A 386 -2.70 9.72 -2.62
N PHE A 387 -1.81 10.60 -2.19
CA PHE A 387 -1.32 11.71 -3.02
C PHE A 387 -0.44 11.25 -4.19
N PHE A 388 0.21 10.09 -4.02
CA PHE A 388 1.19 9.58 -4.98
C PHE A 388 0.56 8.52 -5.87
N VAL A 389 0.46 8.80 -7.15
CA VAL A 389 -0.27 8.03 -8.15
C VAL A 389 0.20 6.59 -8.27
N LEU A 390 1.49 6.42 -8.47
CA LEU A 390 2.04 5.10 -8.72
C LEU A 390 1.93 4.15 -7.52
N PRO A 391 2.19 4.59 -6.27
CA PRO A 391 1.86 3.82 -5.07
C PRO A 391 0.38 3.46 -4.96
N VAL A 392 -0.52 4.39 -5.26
CA VAL A 392 -1.98 4.11 -5.26
C VAL A 392 -2.34 3.06 -6.30
N TYR A 393 -1.81 3.21 -7.51
CA TYR A 393 -2.04 2.24 -8.58
C TYR A 393 -1.54 0.85 -8.20
N LEU A 394 -0.32 0.74 -7.69
CA LEU A 394 0.24 -0.51 -7.22
C LEU A 394 -0.56 -1.10 -6.05
N HIS A 395 -0.98 -0.26 -5.12
CA HIS A 395 -1.80 -0.67 -3.97
C HIS A 395 -3.12 -1.34 -4.41
N TYR A 396 -3.87 -0.69 -5.29
CA TYR A 396 -5.12 -1.26 -5.81
C TYR A 396 -4.87 -2.50 -6.67
N PHE A 397 -3.84 -2.49 -7.50
CA PHE A 397 -3.46 -3.64 -8.32
C PHE A 397 -3.18 -4.88 -7.47
N VAL A 398 -2.46 -4.72 -6.37
CA VAL A 398 -2.17 -5.79 -5.41
C VAL A 398 -3.44 -6.31 -4.75
N ILE A 399 -4.33 -5.43 -4.27
CA ILE A 399 -5.62 -5.80 -3.67
C ILE A 399 -6.43 -6.65 -4.66
N LEU A 400 -6.46 -6.25 -5.91
CA LEU A 400 -7.24 -6.93 -6.96
C LEU A 400 -6.63 -8.26 -7.38
N ILE A 401 -5.30 -8.40 -7.39
CA ILE A 401 -4.63 -9.70 -7.54
C ILE A 401 -5.03 -10.66 -6.42
N LEU A 402 -5.04 -10.19 -5.18
CA LEU A 402 -5.43 -11.00 -4.03
C LEU A 402 -6.90 -11.44 -4.11
N ALA A 403 -7.79 -10.54 -4.52
CA ALA A 403 -9.18 -10.87 -4.79
C ALA A 403 -9.29 -11.94 -5.89
N GLY A 404 -8.49 -11.83 -6.95
CA GLY A 404 -8.42 -12.81 -8.02
C GLY A 404 -8.01 -14.20 -7.54
N PHE A 405 -7.03 -14.31 -6.63
CA PHE A 405 -6.66 -15.60 -6.03
C PHE A 405 -7.77 -16.19 -5.17
N VAL A 406 -8.44 -15.37 -4.37
CA VAL A 406 -9.59 -15.79 -3.56
C VAL A 406 -10.69 -16.38 -4.45
N LEU A 407 -11.07 -15.65 -5.52
CA LEU A 407 -12.10 -16.10 -6.47
C LEU A 407 -11.69 -17.39 -7.21
N ARG A 408 -10.42 -17.49 -7.59
CA ARG A 408 -9.89 -18.67 -8.25
C ARG A 408 -10.02 -19.93 -7.38
N TYR A 409 -9.55 -19.86 -6.15
CA TYR A 409 -9.62 -21.00 -5.24
C TYR A 409 -11.06 -21.32 -4.82
N GLU A 410 -11.92 -20.32 -4.67
CA GLU A 410 -13.35 -20.51 -4.50
C GLU A 410 -13.98 -21.29 -5.66
N ALA A 411 -13.64 -20.93 -6.91
CA ALA A 411 -14.13 -21.61 -8.09
C ALA A 411 -13.65 -23.06 -8.21
N ILE A 412 -12.47 -23.39 -7.69
CA ILE A 412 -11.95 -24.77 -7.65
C ILE A 412 -12.73 -25.62 -6.66
N ILE A 413 -13.14 -25.07 -5.52
CA ILE A 413 -13.90 -25.80 -4.49
C ILE A 413 -15.32 -26.10 -4.95
N LYS A 414 -15.91 -25.22 -5.76
CA LYS A 414 -17.30 -25.34 -6.24
C LYS A 414 -17.46 -26.23 -7.46
N LYS A 415 -16.37 -26.74 -8.03
CA LYS A 415 -16.34 -27.77 -9.09
C LYS A 415 -16.31 -29.16 -8.50
#